data_796eb4277fa83452ac6721c272f9c61b
#
_entry.id   796eb4277fa83452ac6721c272f9c61b
#
_cell.length_a   1.000
_cell.length_b   1.000
_cell.length_c   1.000
_cell.angle_alpha   90.00
_cell.angle_beta   90.00
_cell.angle_gamma   90.00
#
_symmetry.space_group_name_H-M   'P 1'
#
loop_
_entity.id
_entity.type
_entity.pdbx_description
1 polymer ?
#
loop_
_entity_poly.entity_id
_entity_poly.type
_entity_poly.pdbx_seq_one_letter_code
_entity_poly.pdbx_strand_id
1 'polypeptide(L)'
;MIVYITDETLTEIGMIDHGSVIWTQKYNDLGEFEITVPATLELLNLFRSGVFVLREDSESVMMIEKIQTKTNPESGDYIVVTGRSAEALLNRRIVWEQTNIDTDIGAAVRLLIEQNVTNATDTNRNIPLLNIGTIEAAGQTTQRQLRGEYIYDTVKEMMDLAKMGFRVRRYGYA
;
A
#
# COMPACT_ATOMS: atom_id res chain seq x y z
N MET A 1 19.82 8.73 -4.25
CA MET A 1 18.47 8.13 -4.31
C MET A 1 17.52 9.18 -3.75
N ILE A 2 16.59 9.65 -4.58
CA ILE A 2 15.63 10.69 -4.20
C ILE A 2 14.33 10.02 -3.74
N VAL A 3 13.81 10.53 -2.63
CA VAL A 3 12.53 10.08 -2.07
C VAL A 3 11.59 11.29 -2.05
N TYR A 4 10.42 11.14 -2.63
CA TYR A 4 9.37 12.15 -2.64
C TYR A 4 8.34 11.85 -1.57
N ILE A 5 7.93 12.87 -0.86
CA ILE A 5 6.79 12.83 0.06
C ILE A 5 5.61 13.48 -0.65
N THR A 6 4.49 12.81 -0.65
CA THR A 6 3.27 13.32 -1.28
C THR A 6 2.17 13.51 -0.25
N ASP A 7 1.16 14.25 -0.61
CA ASP A 7 -0.09 14.30 0.15
C ASP A 7 -0.97 13.06 -0.10
N GLU A 8 -2.18 13.08 0.44
CA GLU A 8 -3.17 12.02 0.29
C GLU A 8 -3.68 11.86 -1.16
N THR A 9 -3.39 12.83 -2.03
CA THR A 9 -3.77 12.82 -3.45
C THR A 9 -2.62 12.43 -4.38
N LEU A 10 -1.47 12.00 -3.83
CA LEU A 10 -0.22 11.71 -4.53
C LEU A 10 0.43 12.95 -5.17
N THR A 11 0.05 14.15 -4.73
CA THR A 11 0.73 15.38 -5.12
C THR A 11 2.01 15.54 -4.29
N GLU A 12 3.15 15.78 -4.94
CA GLU A 12 4.42 15.98 -4.26
C GLU A 12 4.40 17.24 -3.40
N ILE A 13 4.75 17.08 -2.12
CA ILE A 13 4.81 18.15 -1.11
C ILE A 13 6.21 18.37 -0.56
N GLY A 14 7.12 17.47 -0.84
CA GLY A 14 8.51 17.59 -0.44
C GLY A 14 9.39 16.45 -0.95
N MET A 15 10.68 16.65 -0.81
CA MET A 15 11.72 15.74 -1.29
C MET A 15 12.78 15.53 -0.20
N ILE A 16 13.29 14.31 -0.15
CA ILE A 16 14.41 13.93 0.73
C ILE A 16 15.52 13.40 -0.17
N ASP A 17 16.66 14.09 -0.15
CA ASP A 17 17.86 13.73 -0.91
C ASP A 17 19.01 13.23 -0.02
N HIS A 18 18.85 13.39 1.29
CA HIS A 18 19.85 13.03 2.30
C HIS A 18 19.20 12.29 3.48
N GLY A 19 19.94 11.37 4.07
CA GLY A 19 19.47 10.51 5.15
C GLY A 19 19.70 9.02 4.84
N SER A 20 19.24 8.18 5.74
CA SER A 20 19.24 6.74 5.54
C SER A 20 17.85 6.28 5.09
N VAL A 21 17.79 5.47 4.05
CA VAL A 21 16.55 4.90 3.52
C VAL A 21 16.71 3.39 3.38
N ILE A 22 15.90 2.64 4.10
CA ILE A 22 15.72 1.21 3.93
C ILE A 22 14.40 1.01 3.20
N TRP A 23 14.41 0.26 2.10
CA TRP A 23 13.25 0.04 1.27
C TRP A 23 13.17 -1.43 0.86
N THR A 24 12.22 -2.13 1.41
CA THR A 24 12.02 -3.57 1.18
C THR A 24 10.75 -3.81 0.39
N GLN A 25 10.90 -4.42 -0.78
CA GLN A 25 9.78 -4.91 -1.58
C GLN A 25 9.68 -6.42 -1.41
N LYS A 26 8.45 -6.92 -1.30
CA LYS A 26 8.17 -8.35 -1.20
C LYS A 26 7.27 -8.76 -2.36
N TYR A 27 7.44 -9.99 -2.85
CA TYR A 27 6.71 -10.47 -4.02
C TYR A 27 5.20 -10.63 -3.75
N ASN A 28 4.83 -11.22 -2.64
CA ASN A 28 3.43 -11.50 -2.28
C ASN A 28 3.16 -11.20 -0.80
N ASP A 29 3.70 -10.09 -0.33
CA ASP A 29 3.53 -9.60 1.04
C ASP A 29 3.74 -8.09 1.06
N LEU A 30 3.37 -7.47 2.18
CA LEU A 30 3.56 -6.03 2.36
C LEU A 30 5.05 -5.67 2.34
N GLY A 31 5.42 -4.77 1.47
CA GLY A 31 6.71 -4.09 1.53
C GLY A 31 6.79 -3.17 2.75
N GLU A 32 8.00 -2.81 3.15
CA GLU A 32 8.27 -1.96 4.31
C GLU A 32 9.33 -0.93 3.98
N PHE A 33 9.28 0.22 4.64
CA PHE A 33 10.35 1.20 4.56
C PHE A 33 10.67 1.80 5.92
N GLU A 34 11.91 2.26 6.04
CA GLU A 34 12.36 3.12 7.12
C GLU A 34 13.19 4.28 6.54
N ILE A 35 12.85 5.49 6.92
CA ILE A 35 13.59 6.70 6.59
C ILE A 35 14.10 7.29 7.89
N THR A 36 15.39 7.54 7.97
CA THR A 36 16.02 8.26 9.09
C THR A 36 16.67 9.53 8.59
N VAL A 37 16.24 10.67 9.10
CA VAL A 37 16.72 12.00 8.73
C VAL A 37 16.98 12.86 9.97
N PRO A 38 17.84 13.90 9.90
CA PRO A 38 17.98 14.88 10.97
C PRO A 38 16.64 15.54 11.31
N ALA A 39 16.40 15.80 12.60
CA ALA A 39 15.17 16.45 13.05
C ALA A 39 15.23 17.95 12.74
N THR A 40 14.52 18.37 11.71
CA THR A 40 14.28 19.78 11.40
C THR A 40 12.80 20.10 11.49
N LEU A 41 12.46 21.37 11.74
CA LEU A 41 11.06 21.80 11.80
C LEU A 41 10.35 21.57 10.46
N GLU A 42 11.06 21.74 9.35
CA GLU A 42 10.55 21.52 8.00
C GLU A 42 10.14 20.05 7.79
N LEU A 43 11.05 19.11 8.11
CA LEU A 43 10.78 17.67 7.96
C LEU A 43 9.71 17.18 8.94
N LEU A 44 9.66 17.73 10.17
CA LEU A 44 8.59 17.40 11.12
C LEU A 44 7.21 17.83 10.61
N ASN A 45 7.12 18.95 9.89
CA ASN A 45 5.86 19.39 9.28
C ASN A 45 5.52 18.63 8.01
N LEU A 46 6.51 18.09 7.32
CA LEU A 46 6.34 17.34 6.07
C LEU A 46 5.78 15.94 6.34
N PHE A 47 6.30 15.25 7.36
CA PHE A 47 5.87 13.90 7.67
C PHE A 47 4.54 13.89 8.41
N ARG A 48 3.57 13.16 7.85
CA ARG A 48 2.25 12.92 8.45
C ARG A 48 1.85 11.47 8.24
N SER A 49 1.12 10.90 9.19
CA SER A 49 0.54 9.57 9.00
C SER A 49 -0.51 9.59 7.89
N GLY A 50 -0.49 8.59 7.03
CA GLY A 50 -1.45 8.44 5.93
C GLY A 50 -1.04 9.08 4.61
N VAL A 51 0.04 9.89 4.57
CA VAL A 51 0.62 10.37 3.32
C VAL A 51 1.52 9.32 2.69
N PHE A 52 1.86 9.49 1.41
CA PHE A 52 2.62 8.49 0.69
C PHE A 52 4.07 8.90 0.48
N VAL A 53 4.89 7.88 0.32
CA VAL A 53 6.31 8.00 0.02
C VAL A 53 6.58 7.30 -1.29
N LEU A 54 7.23 8.01 -2.20
CA LEU A 54 7.60 7.54 -3.53
C LEU A 54 9.11 7.57 -3.66
N ARG A 55 9.66 6.59 -4.34
CA ARG A 55 11.08 6.56 -4.68
C ARG A 55 11.24 6.77 -6.18
N GLU A 56 12.23 7.57 -6.57
CA GLU A 56 12.46 7.94 -7.97
C GLU A 56 12.59 6.71 -8.90
N ASP A 57 13.26 5.67 -8.43
CA ASP A 57 13.58 4.46 -9.18
C ASP A 57 12.63 3.27 -8.89
N SER A 58 11.44 3.53 -8.34
CA SER A 58 10.49 2.50 -7.97
C SER A 58 9.05 2.85 -8.33
N GLU A 59 8.32 1.89 -8.88
CA GLU A 59 6.88 1.99 -9.11
C GLU A 59 6.06 1.86 -7.83
N SER A 60 6.66 1.31 -6.77
CA SER A 60 5.95 1.03 -5.51
C SER A 60 5.63 2.31 -4.77
N VAL A 61 4.45 2.34 -4.19
CA VAL A 61 3.98 3.40 -3.31
C VAL A 61 4.04 2.89 -1.88
N MET A 62 4.66 3.65 -0.98
CA MET A 62 4.67 3.35 0.45
C MET A 62 3.82 4.38 1.20
N MET A 63 3.26 3.98 2.33
CA MET A 63 2.41 4.83 3.17
C MET A 63 3.04 5.02 4.55
N ILE A 64 3.14 6.26 5.01
CA ILE A 64 3.65 6.56 6.35
C ILE A 64 2.63 6.12 7.39
N GLU A 65 3.06 5.26 8.31
CA GLU A 65 2.23 4.76 9.40
C GLU A 65 2.73 5.22 10.77
N LYS A 66 4.05 5.42 10.92
CA LYS A 66 4.64 5.79 12.20
C LYS A 66 5.75 6.80 12.02
N ILE A 67 5.77 7.81 12.87
CA ILE A 67 6.79 8.86 12.94
C ILE A 67 7.30 8.91 14.38
N GLN A 68 8.60 8.86 14.55
CA GLN A 68 9.26 8.91 15.85
C GLN A 68 10.40 9.92 15.82
N THR A 69 10.46 10.80 16.80
CA THR A 69 11.64 11.63 17.07
C THR A 69 12.49 10.92 18.11
N LYS A 70 13.78 10.81 17.84
CA LYS A 70 14.77 10.21 18.74
C LYS A 70 15.92 11.18 18.96
N THR A 71 16.46 11.17 20.16
CA THR A 71 17.63 11.96 20.53
C THR A 71 18.83 11.06 20.69
N ASN A 72 19.94 11.42 20.07
CA ASN A 72 21.24 10.81 20.29
C ASN A 72 22.20 11.89 20.83
N PRO A 73 22.81 11.71 22.00
CA PRO A 73 23.72 12.71 22.60
C PRO A 73 24.91 13.07 21.72
N GLU A 74 25.34 12.17 20.83
CA GLU A 74 26.51 12.36 19.98
C GLU A 74 26.17 12.94 18.60
N SER A 75 25.01 12.54 18.01
CA SER A 75 24.62 12.89 16.64
C SER A 75 23.42 13.85 16.55
N GLY A 76 22.84 14.24 17.70
CA GLY A 76 21.69 15.14 17.75
C GLY A 76 20.35 14.43 17.56
N ASP A 77 19.32 15.22 17.34
CA ASP A 77 17.95 14.73 17.18
C ASP A 77 17.71 14.26 15.73
N TYR A 78 16.98 13.17 15.59
CA TYR A 78 16.60 12.62 14.30
C TYR A 78 15.17 12.08 14.29
N ILE A 79 14.61 12.04 13.09
CA ILE A 79 13.27 11.52 12.84
C ILE A 79 13.42 10.16 12.17
N VAL A 80 12.67 9.17 12.66
CA VAL A 80 12.51 7.87 12.04
C VAL A 80 11.06 7.73 11.56
N VAL A 81 10.90 7.55 10.27
CA VAL A 81 9.60 7.36 9.62
C VAL A 81 9.52 5.95 9.08
N THR A 82 8.49 5.23 9.44
CA THR A 82 8.27 3.86 8.97
C THR A 82 6.86 3.68 8.44
N GLY A 83 6.70 2.68 7.58
CA GLY A 83 5.41 2.31 7.04
C GLY A 83 5.50 1.13 6.10
N ARG A 84 4.38 0.85 5.46
CA ARG A 84 4.23 -0.30 4.57
C ARG A 84 3.82 0.14 3.17
N SER A 85 3.94 -0.79 2.23
CA SER A 85 3.47 -0.59 0.86
C SER A 85 1.95 -0.41 0.77
N ALA A 86 1.51 0.26 -0.29
CA ALA A 86 0.11 0.67 -0.46
C ALA A 86 -0.88 -0.51 -0.54
N GLU A 87 -0.41 -1.74 -0.73
CA GLU A 87 -1.23 -2.96 -0.58
C GLU A 87 -1.87 -3.03 0.82
N ALA A 88 -1.25 -2.42 1.84
CA ALA A 88 -1.80 -2.32 3.19
C ALA A 88 -3.14 -1.57 3.25
N LEU A 89 -3.47 -0.76 2.24
CA LEU A 89 -4.78 -0.11 2.13
C LEU A 89 -5.92 -1.14 2.03
N LEU A 90 -5.67 -2.31 1.46
CA LEU A 90 -6.66 -3.39 1.36
C LEU A 90 -7.04 -3.95 2.75
N ASN A 91 -6.16 -3.82 3.77
CA ASN A 91 -6.47 -4.17 5.15
C ASN A 91 -7.53 -3.25 5.80
N ARG A 92 -7.82 -2.10 5.18
CA ARG A 92 -8.85 -1.17 5.66
C ARG A 92 -10.26 -1.59 5.25
N ARG A 93 -10.40 -2.69 4.52
CA ARG A 93 -11.68 -3.17 3.98
C ARG A 93 -11.86 -4.65 4.29
N ILE A 94 -13.11 -5.01 4.51
CA ILE A 94 -13.57 -6.39 4.65
C ILE A 94 -14.56 -6.71 3.55
N VAL A 95 -14.79 -7.98 3.28
CA VAL A 95 -15.90 -8.45 2.45
C VAL A 95 -17.20 -8.10 3.18
N TRP A 96 -17.86 -7.03 2.75
CA TRP A 96 -19.01 -6.45 3.47
C TRP A 96 -20.27 -7.25 3.28
N GLU A 97 -20.62 -7.54 2.04
CA GLU A 97 -21.79 -8.35 1.68
C GLU A 97 -21.36 -9.79 1.46
N GLN A 98 -22.25 -10.73 1.77
CA GLN A 98 -21.97 -12.12 1.47
C GLN A 98 -21.72 -12.31 -0.03
N THR A 99 -20.52 -12.74 -0.35
CA THR A 99 -20.07 -12.96 -1.73
C THR A 99 -19.81 -14.45 -1.97
N ASN A 100 -20.54 -15.02 -2.92
CA ASN A 100 -20.32 -16.40 -3.38
C ASN A 100 -19.42 -16.34 -4.61
N ILE A 101 -18.31 -17.05 -4.54
CA ILE A 101 -17.30 -17.14 -5.60
C ILE A 101 -17.31 -18.56 -6.13
N ASP A 102 -17.40 -18.68 -7.45
CA ASP A 102 -17.22 -19.94 -8.19
C ASP A 102 -16.66 -19.58 -9.57
N THR A 103 -15.37 -19.25 -9.61
CA THR A 103 -14.73 -18.74 -10.83
C THR A 103 -13.21 -18.86 -10.74
N ASP A 104 -12.51 -18.41 -11.82
CA ASP A 104 -11.06 -18.23 -11.83
C ASP A 104 -10.59 -17.30 -10.72
N ILE A 105 -9.45 -17.61 -10.09
CA ILE A 105 -8.91 -16.84 -8.96
C ILE A 105 -8.66 -15.38 -9.35
N GLY A 106 -8.15 -15.08 -10.53
CA GLY A 106 -7.97 -13.71 -11.01
C GLY A 106 -9.28 -12.94 -11.09
N ALA A 107 -10.33 -13.58 -11.63
CA ALA A 107 -11.68 -13.01 -11.67
C ALA A 107 -12.28 -12.83 -10.27
N ALA A 108 -12.05 -13.77 -9.36
CA ALA A 108 -12.47 -13.69 -7.97
C ALA A 108 -11.83 -12.50 -7.24
N VAL A 109 -10.52 -12.32 -7.39
CA VAL A 109 -9.78 -11.18 -6.82
C VAL A 109 -10.30 -9.85 -7.38
N ARG A 110 -10.53 -9.77 -8.69
CA ARG A 110 -11.14 -8.59 -9.31
C ARG A 110 -12.49 -8.26 -8.68
N LEU A 111 -13.37 -9.23 -8.58
CA LEU A 111 -14.71 -9.07 -8.00
C LEU A 111 -14.64 -8.54 -6.57
N LEU A 112 -13.77 -9.11 -5.73
CA LEU A 112 -13.60 -8.69 -4.34
C LEU A 112 -13.12 -7.24 -4.22
N ILE A 113 -12.14 -6.85 -5.04
CA ILE A 113 -11.61 -5.49 -5.03
C ILE A 113 -12.67 -4.51 -5.56
N GLU A 114 -13.36 -4.82 -6.65
CA GLU A 114 -14.42 -3.99 -7.19
C GLU A 114 -15.53 -3.76 -6.15
N GLN A 115 -16.08 -4.81 -5.57
CA GLN A 115 -17.21 -4.70 -4.65
C GLN A 115 -16.90 -4.06 -3.31
N ASN A 116 -15.63 -4.05 -2.87
CA ASN A 116 -15.30 -3.63 -1.51
C ASN A 116 -14.30 -2.47 -1.42
N VAL A 117 -13.60 -2.13 -2.51
CA VAL A 117 -12.46 -1.20 -2.48
C VAL A 117 -12.61 -0.07 -3.49
N THR A 118 -13.01 -0.35 -4.74
CA THR A 118 -12.98 0.65 -5.82
C THR A 118 -14.36 1.05 -6.34
N ASN A 119 -15.34 0.15 -6.28
CA ASN A 119 -16.70 0.36 -6.77
C ASN A 119 -17.73 -0.30 -5.86
N ALA A 120 -17.61 -0.08 -4.56
CA ALA A 120 -18.55 -0.59 -3.57
C ALA A 120 -19.93 0.06 -3.72
N THR A 121 -20.99 -0.68 -3.41
CA THR A 121 -22.38 -0.20 -3.39
C THR A 121 -22.52 1.03 -2.47
N ASP A 122 -21.91 0.98 -1.28
CA ASP A 122 -21.69 2.17 -0.45
C ASP A 122 -20.39 2.85 -0.88
N THR A 123 -20.52 3.95 -1.61
CA THR A 123 -19.36 4.68 -2.17
C THR A 123 -18.41 5.24 -1.12
N ASN A 124 -18.82 5.40 0.15
CA ASN A 124 -17.94 5.79 1.25
C ASN A 124 -16.90 4.70 1.58
N ARG A 125 -17.13 3.50 1.11
CA ARG A 125 -16.18 2.39 1.27
C ARG A 125 -15.08 2.42 0.22
N ASN A 126 -15.24 3.13 -0.86
CA ASN A 126 -14.21 3.23 -1.89
C ASN A 126 -12.95 3.88 -1.31
N ILE A 127 -11.80 3.36 -1.69
CA ILE A 127 -10.50 3.96 -1.39
C ILE A 127 -10.15 4.87 -2.56
N PRO A 128 -10.11 6.20 -2.35
CA PRO A 128 -9.74 7.13 -3.40
C PRO A 128 -8.37 6.77 -3.99
N LEU A 129 -8.16 7.09 -5.26
CA LEU A 129 -6.91 6.86 -6.02
C LEU A 129 -6.59 5.40 -6.33
N LEU A 130 -7.24 4.41 -5.70
CA LEU A 130 -7.07 3.02 -6.10
C LEU A 130 -7.95 2.70 -7.32
N ASN A 131 -7.30 2.16 -8.34
CA ASN A 131 -7.95 1.63 -9.53
C ASN A 131 -7.43 0.22 -9.79
N ILE A 132 -8.28 -0.61 -10.38
CA ILE A 132 -7.89 -1.96 -10.77
C ILE A 132 -7.13 -1.88 -12.09
N GLY A 133 -5.92 -2.38 -12.08
CA GLY A 133 -5.12 -2.60 -13.27
C GLY A 133 -5.48 -3.91 -13.99
N THR A 134 -4.55 -4.41 -14.77
CA THR A 134 -4.67 -5.73 -15.41
C THR A 134 -4.57 -6.82 -14.35
N ILE A 135 -5.55 -7.72 -14.34
CA ILE A 135 -5.52 -8.96 -13.56
C ILE A 135 -5.56 -10.11 -14.54
N GLU A 136 -4.48 -10.88 -14.56
CA GLU A 136 -4.36 -12.06 -15.40
C GLU A 136 -5.26 -13.20 -14.87
N ALA A 137 -5.74 -14.04 -15.77
CA ALA A 137 -6.41 -15.27 -15.39
C ALA A 137 -5.40 -16.21 -14.72
N ALA A 138 -5.77 -16.77 -13.58
CA ALA A 138 -4.90 -17.68 -12.84
C ALA A 138 -4.88 -19.10 -13.46
N GLY A 139 -5.86 -19.44 -14.30
CA GLY A 139 -6.04 -20.79 -14.83
C GLY A 139 -6.44 -21.81 -13.76
N GLN A 140 -6.79 -21.34 -12.58
CA GLN A 140 -7.23 -22.14 -11.43
C GLN A 140 -8.51 -21.53 -10.86
N THR A 141 -9.54 -22.35 -10.69
CA THR A 141 -10.81 -21.93 -10.11
C THR A 141 -10.83 -22.08 -8.59
N THR A 142 -11.66 -21.27 -7.93
CA THR A 142 -11.93 -21.37 -6.50
C THR A 142 -13.43 -21.29 -6.25
N GLN A 143 -13.89 -22.04 -5.24
CA GLN A 143 -15.28 -21.99 -4.78
C GLN A 143 -15.28 -21.61 -3.30
N ARG A 144 -15.83 -20.45 -2.97
CA ARG A 144 -15.86 -19.91 -1.61
C ARG A 144 -17.11 -19.09 -1.36
N GLN A 145 -17.51 -19.04 -0.12
CA GLN A 145 -18.46 -18.08 0.41
C GLN A 145 -17.74 -17.22 1.45
N LEU A 146 -17.73 -15.92 1.23
CA LEU A 146 -16.99 -14.94 2.04
C LEU A 146 -17.93 -13.91 2.63
N ARG A 147 -17.67 -13.48 3.88
CA ARG A 147 -18.35 -12.38 4.55
C ARG A 147 -17.61 -11.99 5.83
N GLY A 148 -17.04 -10.80 5.89
CA GLY A 148 -16.36 -10.27 7.07
C GLY A 148 -14.86 -10.47 7.09
N GLU A 149 -14.28 -11.26 6.17
CA GLU A 149 -12.84 -11.44 6.03
C GLU A 149 -12.18 -10.16 5.50
N TYR A 150 -10.94 -9.89 5.92
CA TYR A 150 -10.15 -8.78 5.38
C TYR A 150 -9.80 -9.02 3.91
N ILE A 151 -9.95 -7.97 3.11
CA ILE A 151 -9.69 -8.06 1.65
C ILE A 151 -8.24 -8.43 1.37
N TYR A 152 -7.28 -7.81 2.08
CA TYR A 152 -5.87 -8.14 1.88
C TYR A 152 -5.58 -9.62 2.12
N ASP A 153 -6.01 -10.15 3.27
CA ASP A 153 -5.73 -11.53 3.65
C ASP A 153 -6.38 -12.52 2.66
N THR A 154 -7.63 -12.23 2.25
CA THR A 154 -8.36 -13.06 1.29
C THR A 154 -7.70 -13.05 -0.09
N VAL A 155 -7.30 -11.87 -0.58
CA VAL A 155 -6.59 -11.72 -1.86
C VAL A 155 -5.25 -12.43 -1.79
N LYS A 156 -4.47 -12.22 -0.72
CA LYS A 156 -3.17 -12.86 -0.52
C LYS A 156 -3.30 -14.38 -0.55
N GLU A 157 -4.23 -14.94 0.21
CA GLU A 157 -4.46 -16.39 0.24
C GLU A 157 -4.81 -16.96 -1.16
N MET A 158 -5.70 -16.28 -1.89
CA MET A 158 -6.07 -16.70 -3.24
C MET A 158 -4.89 -16.63 -4.21
N MET A 159 -4.08 -15.57 -4.14
CA MET A 159 -2.92 -15.40 -5.00
C MET A 159 -1.82 -16.41 -4.67
N ASP A 160 -1.62 -16.74 -3.37
CA ASP A 160 -0.71 -17.79 -2.94
C ASP A 160 -1.10 -19.17 -3.50
N LEU A 161 -2.40 -19.51 -3.50
CA LEU A 161 -2.91 -20.73 -4.10
C LEU A 161 -2.61 -20.80 -5.60
N ALA A 162 -2.74 -19.69 -6.30
CA ALA A 162 -2.45 -19.59 -7.73
C ALA A 162 -0.95 -19.46 -8.04
N LYS A 163 -0.08 -19.33 -7.01
CA LYS A 163 1.35 -19.00 -7.14
C LYS A 163 1.61 -17.70 -7.91
N MET A 164 0.72 -16.75 -7.74
CA MET A 164 0.78 -15.42 -8.33
C MET A 164 1.05 -14.37 -7.25
N GLY A 165 1.64 -13.25 -7.64
CA GLY A 165 1.80 -12.08 -6.80
C GLY A 165 0.86 -10.96 -7.20
N PHE A 166 0.62 -10.02 -6.29
CA PHE A 166 -0.09 -8.78 -6.60
C PHE A 166 0.65 -7.60 -5.97
N ARG A 167 0.46 -6.43 -6.55
CA ARG A 167 1.04 -5.19 -6.02
C ARG A 167 0.21 -3.97 -6.41
N VAL A 168 0.33 -2.93 -5.61
CA VAL A 168 -0.14 -1.58 -5.91
C VAL A 168 1.03 -0.75 -6.42
N ARG A 169 0.86 -0.12 -7.58
CA ARG A 169 1.89 0.70 -8.22
C ARG A 169 1.34 2.03 -8.69
N ARG A 170 2.23 2.99 -8.91
CA ARG A 170 1.87 4.26 -9.56
C ARG A 170 1.43 4.01 -11.00
N TYR A 171 0.32 4.64 -11.39
CA TYR A 171 -0.08 4.67 -12.79
C TYR A 171 0.66 5.80 -13.53
N GLY A 172 1.13 5.52 -14.74
CA GLY A 172 1.83 6.52 -15.55
C GLY A 172 3.29 6.77 -15.18
N TYR A 173 3.88 5.94 -14.32
CA TYR A 173 5.32 5.94 -14.08
C TYR A 173 6.01 5.21 -15.25
N ALA A 174 6.76 5.94 -16.04
CA ALA A 174 7.55 5.46 -17.17
C ALA A 174 9.04 5.64 -16.90
#